data_a9d21b0eda3e79b18d3863cdc3fbcf81
#
_entry.id   a9d21b0eda3e79b18d3863cdc3fbcf81
#
_cell.length_a   1.000
_cell.length_b   1.000
_cell.length_c   1.000
_cell.angle_alpha   90.00
_cell.angle_beta   90.00
_cell.angle_gamma   90.00
#
_symmetry.space_group_name_H-M   'P 1'
#
loop_
_entity.id
_entity.type
_entity.pdbx_description
1 polymer ?
#
loop_
_entity_poly.entity_id
_entity_poly.type
_entity_poly.pdbx_seq_one_letter_code
_entity_poly.pdbx_strand_id
1 'polypeptide(L)'
;MFRHPLRRPIFAAFTRGGKARSFKLRTDCARGMTRLIVFTYMFADFIATDRWSKKQVHCIYQALIVAIATRHADAVDVKFLVDGRTVWVALPHPAWVEYKNRTGKSITDSLAVEIAGHYLQSALAAGEGLGREMYSLTTEETLAHLDAVVAAMQAAIPQAATV
;
A
#
# COMPACT_ATOMS: atom_id res chain seq x y z
N MET A 1 -20.41 -4.38 51.61
CA MET A 1 -20.39 -5.64 50.83
C MET A 1 -21.07 -5.38 49.51
N PHE A 2 -20.36 -4.83 48.53
CA PHE A 2 -20.90 -4.47 47.18
C PHE A 2 -20.18 -5.33 46.13
N ARG A 3 -20.93 -6.23 45.45
CA ARG A 3 -20.46 -7.04 44.38
C ARG A 3 -20.65 -6.28 43.04
N HIS A 4 -19.58 -5.96 42.37
CA HIS A 4 -19.60 -5.49 40.96
C HIS A 4 -19.75 -6.67 40.02
N PRO A 5 -20.64 -6.64 39.01
CA PRO A 5 -20.70 -7.65 37.96
C PRO A 5 -19.65 -7.34 36.90
N LEU A 6 -18.83 -8.34 36.62
CA LEU A 6 -17.87 -8.38 35.53
C LEU A 6 -18.62 -8.30 34.16
N ARG A 7 -18.39 -7.24 33.40
CA ARG A 7 -18.81 -7.15 32.01
C ARG A 7 -17.93 -8.05 31.15
N ARG A 8 -18.54 -9.05 30.54
CA ARG A 8 -17.91 -9.89 29.51
C ARG A 8 -17.70 -9.06 28.23
N PRO A 9 -16.55 -9.16 27.54
CA PRO A 9 -16.40 -8.58 26.22
C PRO A 9 -17.19 -9.40 25.21
N ILE A 10 -18.03 -8.72 24.45
CA ILE A 10 -18.76 -9.29 23.31
C ILE A 10 -17.75 -9.48 22.18
N PHE A 11 -17.33 -10.72 21.94
CA PHE A 11 -16.62 -11.07 20.70
C PHE A 11 -17.64 -11.05 19.57
N ALA A 12 -17.62 -10.00 18.76
CA ALA A 12 -18.31 -9.97 17.49
C ALA A 12 -17.56 -10.90 16.52
N ALA A 13 -18.24 -11.98 16.13
CA ALA A 13 -17.78 -12.88 15.08
C ALA A 13 -17.64 -12.11 13.77
N PHE A 14 -16.40 -12.00 13.28
CA PHE A 14 -16.09 -11.40 11.98
C PHE A 14 -16.33 -12.46 10.90
N THR A 15 -17.48 -12.42 10.25
CA THR A 15 -17.82 -13.28 9.12
C THR A 15 -16.93 -12.97 7.92
N ARG A 16 -16.32 -14.01 7.37
CA ARG A 16 -15.63 -14.03 6.08
C ARG A 16 -16.56 -13.56 4.97
N GLY A 17 -16.22 -12.46 4.35
CA GLY A 17 -16.85 -11.98 3.13
C GLY A 17 -16.00 -10.84 2.59
N GLY A 18 -15.04 -11.16 1.72
CA GLY A 18 -14.19 -10.19 1.06
C GLY A 18 -15.00 -9.28 0.13
N LYS A 19 -15.40 -8.11 0.61
CA LYS A 19 -15.90 -7.01 -0.23
C LYS A 19 -14.85 -5.91 -0.22
N ALA A 20 -14.32 -5.61 -1.40
CA ALA A 20 -13.48 -4.44 -1.65
C ALA A 20 -14.15 -3.19 -1.04
N ARG A 21 -13.48 -2.56 -0.07
CA ARG A 21 -13.96 -1.31 0.52
C ARG A 21 -13.69 -0.18 -0.46
N SER A 22 -14.72 0.23 -1.20
CA SER A 22 -14.68 1.46 -1.98
C SER A 22 -14.73 2.66 -1.03
N PHE A 23 -13.68 3.45 -1.03
CA PHE A 23 -13.66 4.72 -0.31
C PHE A 23 -14.27 5.82 -1.19
N LYS A 24 -15.43 6.36 -0.77
CA LYS A 24 -16.09 7.47 -1.46
C LYS A 24 -15.30 8.76 -1.23
N LEU A 25 -14.71 9.30 -2.27
CA LEU A 25 -14.19 10.67 -2.26
C LEU A 25 -15.29 11.68 -2.58
N ARG A 26 -15.20 12.84 -1.91
CA ARG A 26 -16.10 13.99 -2.01
C ARG A 26 -16.30 14.42 -3.46
N THR A 27 -17.55 14.62 -3.82
CA THR A 27 -17.98 15.23 -5.07
C THR A 27 -17.79 16.74 -5.02
N ASP A 28 -16.90 17.29 -5.83
CA ASP A 28 -16.96 18.69 -6.21
C ASP A 28 -17.94 18.85 -7.37
N CYS A 29 -19.03 19.55 -7.06
CA CYS A 29 -20.14 19.78 -7.96
C CYS A 29 -19.87 21.01 -8.80
N ALA A 30 -19.29 20.85 -10.01
CA ALA A 30 -19.34 21.87 -11.05
C ALA A 30 -19.37 21.21 -12.44
N ARG A 31 -20.53 21.32 -13.07
CA ARG A 31 -20.83 20.99 -14.47
C ARG A 31 -20.73 19.53 -14.90
N GLY A 32 -21.81 18.79 -14.64
CA GLY A 32 -22.45 17.96 -15.68
C GLY A 32 -21.77 16.70 -16.15
N MET A 33 -20.65 16.24 -15.51
CA MET A 33 -20.11 14.88 -15.74
C MET A 33 -19.38 14.41 -14.51
N THR A 34 -20.11 13.71 -13.66
CA THR A 34 -19.52 13.05 -12.49
C THR A 34 -18.66 11.88 -12.95
N ARG A 35 -17.41 12.13 -13.23
CA ARG A 35 -16.44 11.07 -13.47
C ARG A 35 -16.04 10.51 -12.10
N LEU A 36 -16.67 9.43 -11.70
CA LEU A 36 -16.32 8.69 -10.50
C LEU A 36 -14.96 8.04 -10.75
N ILE A 37 -13.86 8.69 -10.34
CA ILE A 37 -12.54 8.08 -10.33
C ILE A 37 -12.51 7.19 -9.10
N VAL A 38 -12.81 5.91 -9.28
CA VAL A 38 -12.59 4.89 -8.25
C VAL A 38 -11.09 4.63 -8.23
N PHE A 39 -10.38 5.24 -7.29
CA PHE A 39 -9.02 4.85 -6.99
C PHE A 39 -9.07 3.48 -6.32
N THR A 40 -8.93 2.43 -7.11
CA THR A 40 -8.73 1.08 -6.58
C THR A 40 -7.26 0.98 -6.19
N TYR A 41 -6.96 0.90 -4.90
CA TYR A 41 -5.64 0.58 -4.41
C TYR A 41 -5.30 -0.86 -4.83
N MET A 42 -4.36 -1.02 -5.75
CA MET A 42 -3.97 -2.34 -6.25
C MET A 42 -3.22 -3.16 -5.19
N PHE A 43 -2.47 -2.46 -4.32
CA PHE A 43 -1.59 -3.09 -3.33
C PHE A 43 -2.02 -2.87 -1.87
N ALA A 44 -3.28 -2.45 -1.61
CA ALA A 44 -3.81 -2.42 -0.25
C ALA A 44 -4.15 -3.82 0.28
N ASP A 45 -4.55 -4.72 -0.61
CA ASP A 45 -4.91 -6.11 -0.32
C ASP A 45 -4.62 -6.93 -1.58
N PHE A 46 -3.54 -7.72 -1.57
CA PHE A 46 -3.09 -8.45 -2.73
C PHE A 46 -2.50 -9.81 -2.36
N ILE A 47 -2.38 -10.66 -3.37
CA ILE A 47 -1.76 -11.98 -3.26
C ILE A 47 -0.44 -11.95 -4.03
N ALA A 48 0.64 -12.37 -3.37
CA ALA A 48 1.93 -12.61 -3.99
C ALA A 48 2.23 -14.11 -4.00
N THR A 49 3.10 -14.55 -4.91
CA THR A 49 3.58 -15.93 -4.93
C THR A 49 5.01 -15.96 -4.43
N ASP A 50 5.25 -16.66 -3.34
CA ASP A 50 6.61 -16.88 -2.86
C ASP A 50 7.38 -17.82 -3.80
N ARG A 51 8.56 -17.39 -4.23
CA ARG A 51 9.38 -18.14 -5.19
C ARG A 51 9.78 -19.52 -4.70
N TRP A 52 10.12 -19.62 -3.41
CA TRP A 52 10.69 -20.85 -2.85
C TRP A 52 9.63 -21.88 -2.49
N SER A 53 8.62 -21.45 -1.75
CA SER A 53 7.55 -22.37 -1.32
C SER A 53 6.49 -22.59 -2.39
N LYS A 54 6.45 -21.75 -3.46
CA LYS A 54 5.39 -21.70 -4.47
C LYS A 54 3.99 -21.47 -3.90
N LYS A 55 3.91 -21.04 -2.63
CA LYS A 55 2.66 -20.74 -1.96
C LYS A 55 2.20 -19.33 -2.30
N GLN A 56 0.91 -19.17 -2.34
CA GLN A 56 0.29 -17.85 -2.36
C GLN A 56 0.34 -17.26 -0.96
N VAL A 57 0.82 -16.04 -0.86
CA VAL A 57 1.00 -15.27 0.37
C VAL A 57 0.06 -14.08 0.32
N HIS A 58 -0.77 -13.92 1.33
CA HIS A 58 -1.72 -12.83 1.42
C HIS A 58 -1.07 -11.62 2.11
N CYS A 59 -1.05 -10.49 1.40
CA CYS A 59 -0.44 -9.25 1.85
C CYS A 59 -1.52 -8.18 2.04
N ILE A 60 -1.64 -7.63 3.25
CA ILE A 60 -2.64 -6.63 3.61
C ILE A 60 -1.93 -5.40 4.17
N TYR A 61 -2.16 -4.24 3.57
CA TYR A 61 -1.70 -2.96 4.10
C TYR A 61 -2.34 -2.66 5.47
N GLN A 62 -1.52 -2.20 6.41
CA GLN A 62 -1.94 -1.88 7.78
C GLN A 62 -1.82 -0.41 8.12
N ALA A 63 -0.66 0.19 7.85
CA ALA A 63 -0.37 1.56 8.24
C ALA A 63 0.79 2.15 7.41
N LEU A 64 0.79 3.47 7.31
CA LEU A 64 1.91 4.26 6.82
C LEU A 64 2.37 5.17 7.96
N ILE A 65 3.65 5.18 8.26
CA ILE A 65 4.25 5.96 9.33
C ILE A 65 5.40 6.77 8.75
N VAL A 66 5.34 8.08 8.93
CA VAL A 66 6.47 8.96 8.61
C VAL A 66 7.44 8.86 9.78
N ALA A 67 8.52 8.13 9.59
CA ALA A 67 9.55 7.95 10.60
C ALA A 67 10.50 9.16 10.57
N ILE A 68 10.24 10.12 11.47
CA ILE A 68 11.21 11.19 11.73
C ILE A 68 12.25 10.62 12.69
N ALA A 69 13.42 10.27 12.14
CA ALA A 69 14.69 10.09 12.84
C ALA A 69 14.83 9.03 13.96
N THR A 70 13.93 8.06 14.12
CA THR A 70 14.07 7.15 15.26
C THR A 70 14.64 5.77 14.95
N ARG A 71 14.56 5.28 13.71
CA ARG A 71 15.09 3.94 13.34
C ARG A 71 15.89 3.92 12.05
N HIS A 72 15.40 4.58 11.02
CA HIS A 72 16.07 4.68 9.72
C HIS A 72 15.93 6.12 9.27
N ALA A 73 17.06 6.80 9.20
CA ALA A 73 17.12 8.20 8.85
C ALA A 73 16.21 8.53 7.66
N ASP A 74 15.20 9.35 7.91
CA ASP A 74 14.43 10.06 6.89
C ASP A 74 13.73 9.15 5.86
N ALA A 75 12.83 8.28 6.34
CA ALA A 75 12.04 7.38 5.50
C ALA A 75 10.54 7.39 5.85
N VAL A 76 9.73 6.97 4.90
CA VAL A 76 8.32 6.63 5.10
C VAL A 76 8.21 5.11 5.20
N ASP A 77 7.76 4.62 6.35
CA ASP A 77 7.61 3.21 6.62
C ASP A 77 6.18 2.76 6.32
N VAL A 78 6.03 1.80 5.42
CA VAL A 78 4.74 1.18 5.07
C VAL A 78 4.67 -0.20 5.69
N LYS A 79 3.66 -0.44 6.51
CA LYS A 79 3.42 -1.69 7.23
C LYS A 79 2.45 -2.58 6.49
N PHE A 80 2.86 -3.83 6.26
CA PHE A 80 2.01 -4.89 5.73
C PHE A 80 1.88 -6.05 6.73
N LEU A 81 0.75 -6.74 6.65
CA LEU A 81 0.55 -8.04 7.27
C LEU A 81 0.69 -9.10 6.18
N VAL A 82 1.72 -9.93 6.25
CA VAL A 82 2.05 -10.96 5.26
C VAL A 82 1.87 -12.33 5.90
N ASP A 83 0.79 -13.02 5.56
CA ASP A 83 0.38 -14.29 6.19
C ASP A 83 0.43 -14.23 7.73
N GLY A 84 -0.09 -13.16 8.32
CA GLY A 84 -0.13 -12.96 9.77
C GLY A 84 1.16 -12.41 10.39
N ARG A 85 2.23 -12.21 9.62
CA ARG A 85 3.47 -11.59 10.08
C ARG A 85 3.54 -10.13 9.68
N THR A 86 4.06 -9.30 10.57
CA THR A 86 4.32 -7.88 10.27
C THR A 86 5.57 -7.74 9.42
N VAL A 87 5.45 -7.02 8.31
CA VAL A 87 6.55 -6.66 7.41
C VAL A 87 6.51 -5.15 7.18
N TRP A 88 7.67 -4.52 7.23
CA TRP A 88 7.85 -3.10 6.97
C TRP A 88 8.59 -2.88 5.67
N VAL A 89 8.18 -1.88 4.91
CA VAL A 89 8.87 -1.42 3.70
C VAL A 89 9.20 0.05 3.89
N ALA A 90 10.48 0.39 3.99
CA ALA A 90 10.98 1.74 4.19
C ALA A 90 11.32 2.39 2.84
N LEU A 91 10.68 3.53 2.55
CA LEU A 91 10.88 4.33 1.36
C LEU A 91 11.65 5.61 1.73
N PRO A 92 12.84 5.87 1.17
CA PRO A 92 13.66 7.02 1.55
C PRO A 92 13.08 8.34 1.06
N HIS A 93 13.04 9.36 1.92
CA HIS A 93 12.56 10.71 1.58
C HIS A 93 13.25 11.37 0.38
N PRO A 94 14.54 11.16 0.10
CA PRO A 94 15.16 11.70 -1.12
C PRO A 94 14.39 11.33 -2.40
N ALA A 95 13.69 10.20 -2.45
CA ALA A 95 12.85 9.83 -3.60
C ALA A 95 11.70 10.83 -3.84
N TRP A 96 11.11 11.40 -2.78
CA TRP A 96 10.07 12.45 -2.87
C TRP A 96 10.61 13.71 -3.52
N VAL A 97 11.81 14.13 -3.08
CA VAL A 97 12.47 15.33 -3.61
C VAL A 97 12.79 15.12 -5.09
N GLU A 98 13.37 13.98 -5.44
CA GLU A 98 13.76 13.69 -6.82
C GLU A 98 12.54 13.57 -7.74
N TYR A 99 11.49 12.88 -7.33
CA TYR A 99 10.25 12.78 -8.09
C TYR A 99 9.62 14.16 -8.32
N LYS A 100 9.58 14.99 -7.28
CA LYS A 100 9.07 16.38 -7.40
C LYS A 100 9.90 17.20 -8.37
N ASN A 101 11.23 17.08 -8.33
CA ASN A 101 12.11 17.78 -9.25
C ASN A 101 11.92 17.33 -10.71
N ARG A 102 11.70 16.03 -10.94
CA ARG A 102 11.49 15.48 -12.29
C ARG A 102 10.12 15.84 -12.88
N THR A 103 9.07 15.83 -12.07
CA THR A 103 7.68 15.85 -12.57
C THR A 103 6.84 17.01 -12.09
N GLY A 104 7.31 17.80 -11.12
CA GLY A 104 6.55 18.83 -10.42
C GLY A 104 5.47 18.28 -9.49
N LYS A 105 5.31 16.94 -9.37
CA LYS A 105 4.31 16.27 -8.55
C LYS A 105 4.93 15.72 -7.26
N SER A 106 4.12 15.56 -6.23
CA SER A 106 4.54 14.91 -4.97
C SER A 106 4.04 13.48 -4.92
N ILE A 107 4.83 12.58 -4.30
CA ILE A 107 4.36 11.24 -3.94
C ILE A 107 3.36 11.41 -2.80
N THR A 108 2.12 10.95 -3.01
CA THR A 108 1.06 10.94 -1.99
C THR A 108 1.16 9.67 -1.15
N ASP A 109 0.51 9.65 0.03
CA ASP A 109 0.47 8.48 0.89
C ASP A 109 -0.07 7.24 0.16
N SER A 110 -1.12 7.42 -0.65
CA SER A 110 -1.66 6.36 -1.49
C SER A 110 -0.64 5.83 -2.49
N LEU A 111 0.10 6.70 -3.14
CA LEU A 111 1.13 6.30 -4.09
C LEU A 111 2.30 5.61 -3.38
N ALA A 112 2.66 6.04 -2.17
CA ALA A 112 3.67 5.38 -1.35
C ALA A 112 3.27 3.94 -0.99
N VAL A 113 2.00 3.70 -0.65
CA VAL A 113 1.47 2.35 -0.39
C VAL A 113 1.56 1.48 -1.64
N GLU A 114 1.21 2.03 -2.81
CA GLU A 114 1.29 1.30 -4.09
C GLU A 114 2.74 0.95 -4.45
N ILE A 115 3.69 1.88 -4.25
CA ILE A 115 5.13 1.64 -4.48
C ILE A 115 5.63 0.51 -3.57
N ALA A 116 5.34 0.62 -2.27
CA ALA A 116 5.79 -0.36 -1.28
C ALA A 116 5.18 -1.75 -1.53
N GLY A 117 3.91 -1.82 -1.90
CA GLY A 117 3.23 -3.07 -2.23
C GLY A 117 3.76 -3.72 -3.51
N HIS A 118 4.01 -2.91 -4.56
CA HIS A 118 4.63 -3.39 -5.80
C HIS A 118 6.05 -3.94 -5.55
N TYR A 119 6.85 -3.24 -4.72
CA TYR A 119 8.15 -3.75 -4.29
C TYR A 119 8.00 -5.08 -3.54
N LEU A 120 7.14 -5.14 -2.54
CA LEU A 120 6.93 -6.34 -1.72
C LEU A 120 6.51 -7.54 -2.57
N GLN A 121 5.60 -7.34 -3.54
CA GLN A 121 5.20 -8.38 -4.48
C GLN A 121 6.39 -8.88 -5.30
N SER A 122 7.22 -7.96 -5.80
CA SER A 122 8.41 -8.27 -6.60
C SER A 122 9.46 -9.01 -5.76
N ALA A 123 9.71 -8.57 -4.53
CA ALA A 123 10.65 -9.18 -3.60
C ALA A 123 10.25 -10.63 -3.25
N LEU A 124 8.98 -10.87 -2.95
CA LEU A 124 8.44 -12.20 -2.70
C LEU A 124 8.57 -13.11 -3.93
N ALA A 125 8.27 -12.57 -5.13
CA ALA A 125 8.41 -13.31 -6.39
C ALA A 125 9.88 -13.60 -6.74
N ALA A 126 10.81 -12.71 -6.37
CA ALA A 126 12.25 -12.91 -6.51
C ALA A 126 12.82 -13.89 -5.49
N GLY A 127 12.10 -14.18 -4.41
CA GLY A 127 12.52 -15.04 -3.30
C GLY A 127 13.37 -14.31 -2.29
N GLU A 128 13.23 -13.01 -2.19
CA GLU A 128 13.84 -12.21 -1.15
C GLU A 128 13.11 -12.44 0.17
N GLY A 129 13.59 -13.40 0.88
CA GLY A 129 13.40 -13.69 2.30
C GLY A 129 12.02 -13.45 2.93
N LEU A 130 11.17 -14.46 2.91
CA LEU A 130 9.96 -14.53 3.77
C LEU A 130 10.24 -14.32 5.28
N GLY A 131 11.52 -14.31 5.71
CA GLY A 131 11.93 -14.11 7.09
C GLY A 131 12.25 -12.66 7.46
N ARG A 132 12.32 -11.75 6.53
CA ARG A 132 12.62 -10.34 6.82
C ARG A 132 11.40 -9.64 7.40
N GLU A 133 11.60 -8.93 8.49
CA GLU A 133 10.59 -8.04 9.08
C GLU A 133 10.64 -6.64 8.47
N MET A 134 11.75 -6.29 7.80
CA MET A 134 11.96 -4.97 7.24
C MET A 134 12.77 -5.02 5.94
N TYR A 135 12.28 -4.28 4.96
CA TYR A 135 12.94 -3.99 3.69
C TYR A 135 13.19 -2.49 3.60
N SER A 136 14.40 -2.10 3.25
CA SER A 136 14.77 -0.70 3.02
C SER A 136 15.15 -0.53 1.56
N LEU A 137 14.41 0.30 0.84
CA LEU A 137 14.68 0.61 -0.55
C LEU A 137 15.71 1.72 -0.65
N THR A 138 16.44 1.70 -1.73
CA THR A 138 17.23 2.87 -2.18
C THR A 138 16.33 3.88 -2.89
N THR A 139 16.82 5.09 -3.08
CA THR A 139 16.10 6.12 -3.86
C THR A 139 15.82 5.63 -5.29
N GLU A 140 16.79 4.99 -5.92
CA GLU A 140 16.69 4.48 -7.29
C GLU A 140 15.63 3.38 -7.40
N GLU A 141 15.63 2.41 -6.48
CA GLU A 141 14.62 1.34 -6.43
C GLU A 141 13.23 1.92 -6.22
N THR A 142 13.09 2.88 -5.30
CA THR A 142 11.82 3.55 -5.03
C THR A 142 11.27 4.21 -6.29
N LEU A 143 12.11 4.92 -7.03
CA LEU A 143 11.72 5.59 -8.27
C LEU A 143 11.41 4.58 -9.39
N ALA A 144 12.15 3.49 -9.51
CA ALA A 144 11.87 2.45 -10.49
C ALA A 144 10.50 1.79 -10.25
N HIS A 145 10.19 1.46 -8.99
CA HIS A 145 8.87 0.92 -8.62
C HIS A 145 7.74 1.95 -8.79
N LEU A 146 8.02 3.23 -8.49
CA LEU A 146 7.08 4.33 -8.75
C LEU A 146 6.74 4.42 -10.24
N ASP A 147 7.73 4.42 -11.11
CA ASP A 147 7.52 4.53 -12.56
C ASP A 147 6.70 3.34 -13.07
N ALA A 148 6.96 2.12 -12.57
CA ALA A 148 6.18 0.94 -12.90
C ALA A 148 4.71 1.04 -12.46
N VAL A 149 4.47 1.51 -11.23
CA VAL A 149 3.13 1.73 -10.68
C VAL A 149 2.38 2.78 -11.49
N VAL A 150 3.02 3.91 -11.79
CA VAL A 150 2.40 4.98 -12.59
C VAL A 150 2.05 4.49 -13.99
N ALA A 151 2.92 3.70 -14.64
CA ALA A 151 2.65 3.12 -15.94
C ALA A 151 1.46 2.15 -15.90
N ALA A 152 1.38 1.29 -14.87
CA ALA A 152 0.27 0.37 -14.67
C ALA A 152 -1.06 1.11 -14.42
N MET A 153 -1.04 2.18 -13.62
CA MET A 153 -2.21 3.03 -13.39
C MET A 153 -2.69 3.72 -14.67
N GLN A 154 -1.77 4.18 -15.51
CA GLN A 154 -2.11 4.80 -16.80
C GLN A 154 -2.71 3.79 -17.78
N ALA A 155 -2.18 2.57 -17.83
CA ALA A 155 -2.69 1.50 -18.67
C ALA A 155 -4.09 1.02 -18.23
N ALA A 156 -4.41 1.12 -16.95
CA ALA A 156 -5.71 0.77 -16.39
C ALA A 156 -6.82 1.80 -16.69
N ILE A 157 -6.47 3.03 -17.13
CA ILE A 157 -7.44 4.04 -17.54
C ILE A 157 -7.91 3.66 -18.95
N PRO A 158 -9.19 3.24 -19.16
CA PRO A 158 -9.66 2.96 -20.51
C PRO A 158 -9.53 4.25 -21.33
N GLN A 159 -8.80 4.19 -22.44
CA GLN A 159 -8.77 5.28 -23.42
C GLN A 159 -10.22 5.44 -23.90
N ALA A 160 -10.86 6.53 -23.47
CA ALA A 160 -12.15 6.91 -24.02
C ALA A 160 -11.94 7.08 -25.53
N ALA A 161 -12.51 6.15 -26.30
CA ALA A 161 -12.48 6.21 -27.74
C ALA A 161 -12.93 7.60 -28.18
N THR A 162 -12.04 8.30 -28.86
CA THR A 162 -12.36 9.52 -29.57
C THR A 162 -13.25 9.10 -30.73
N VAL A 163 -14.55 9.35 -30.60
CA VAL A 163 -15.52 9.31 -31.70
C VAL A 163 -15.59 10.69 -32.31
#